data_99af236983f4b608d87de2f6dd146c74
#
_entry.id   99af236983f4b608d87de2f6dd146c74
#
_cell.length_a   1.000
_cell.length_b   1.000
_cell.length_c   1.000
_cell.angle_alpha   90.00
_cell.angle_beta   90.00
_cell.angle_gamma   90.00
#
_symmetry.space_group_name_H-M   'P 1'
#
loop_
_entity.id
_entity.type
_entity.pdbx_description
1 polymer ?
#
loop_
_entity_poly.entity_id
_entity_poly.type
_entity_poly.pdbx_seq_one_letter_code
_entity_poly.pdbx_strand_id
1 'polypeptide(L)'
;MHKLPSLFLAICLAGAAQSPSATAWRFAVSGDSRNCGDIVMPAIAASVLRTDAKFYWHLGDFRAIYDFDEDMAPPAQLHLQYPHLNIISYLKNAWPDFIDHQLRPFDSLEIFLGIGNHEMIYPQTRAAYRVQFETYLNSPRLRAQRDADHDTGGFRTYYHWVMNGTVDFISLDNASDNAFDPEQMAWVRKRLAEDRQSRTIGTIVVGMHEALPGSQGMSHSMCDAPAGISSGREVYNILWELRAGGKKVYVLASHSHFIMDNVYDTPYWKGRVLPGWIVGTAGAVRYRLPPGQNGSTIARTDVYGYLLATVSPDGSIRFDYREIALNDLRLANAGKTPDSLVEWCYSENQDQTIPAPNACGAGTLSGALPPANWPPASPRAR
;
A
#
# COMPACT_ATOMS: atom_id res chain seq x y z
N MET A 1 -23.19 43.39 70.59
CA MET A 1 -22.78 42.02 70.24
C MET A 1 -23.14 41.76 68.78
N HIS A 2 -22.19 42.01 67.87
CA HIS A 2 -22.39 41.82 66.47
C HIS A 2 -21.78 40.47 66.05
N LYS A 3 -22.61 39.58 65.52
CA LYS A 3 -22.19 38.28 64.89
C LYS A 3 -21.83 38.52 63.47
N LEU A 4 -20.59 38.27 63.06
CA LEU A 4 -20.14 38.17 61.66
C LEU A 4 -20.54 36.77 61.09
N PRO A 5 -21.00 36.69 59.85
CA PRO A 5 -21.20 35.40 59.20
C PRO A 5 -19.90 34.93 58.52
N SER A 6 -19.53 33.68 58.81
CA SER A 6 -18.40 33.00 58.16
C SER A 6 -18.78 32.61 56.74
N LEU A 7 -18.05 33.11 55.77
CA LEU A 7 -18.18 32.79 54.37
C LEU A 7 -17.32 31.51 54.05
N PHE A 8 -17.97 30.37 53.80
CA PHE A 8 -17.29 29.15 53.35
C PHE A 8 -17.06 29.25 51.83
N LEU A 9 -15.79 29.37 51.46
CA LEU A 9 -15.35 29.30 50.05
C LEU A 9 -15.20 27.84 49.63
N ALA A 10 -16.14 27.30 48.85
CA ALA A 10 -16.04 25.97 48.25
C ALA A 10 -15.11 26.03 47.05
N ILE A 11 -13.92 25.48 47.18
CA ILE A 11 -13.00 25.29 46.04
C ILE A 11 -13.44 24.04 45.28
N CYS A 12 -14.09 24.23 44.13
CA CYS A 12 -14.32 23.14 43.16
C CYS A 12 -12.99 22.81 42.46
N LEU A 13 -12.34 21.73 42.87
CA LEU A 13 -11.26 21.10 42.12
C LEU A 13 -11.90 20.45 40.86
N ALA A 14 -11.83 21.13 39.75
CA ALA A 14 -12.09 20.52 38.43
C ALA A 14 -10.97 19.51 38.15
N GLY A 15 -11.20 18.25 38.45
CA GLY A 15 -10.35 17.15 37.99
C GLY A 15 -10.32 17.14 36.48
N ALA A 16 -9.21 17.54 35.87
CA ALA A 16 -8.96 17.31 34.46
C ALA A 16 -8.98 15.79 34.22
N ALA A 17 -10.06 15.29 33.65
CA ALA A 17 -10.11 13.93 33.15
C ALA A 17 -8.99 13.82 32.09
N GLN A 18 -7.90 13.12 32.42
CA GLN A 18 -6.88 12.76 31.46
C GLN A 18 -7.56 11.87 30.42
N SER A 19 -7.66 12.38 29.20
CA SER A 19 -8.04 11.54 28.06
C SER A 19 -7.12 10.32 28.06
N PRO A 20 -7.62 9.09 27.87
CA PRO A 20 -6.78 7.91 27.81
C PRO A 20 -5.68 8.17 26.77
N SER A 21 -4.42 8.02 27.18
CA SER A 21 -3.30 8.21 26.26
C SER A 21 -3.50 7.23 25.10
N ALA A 22 -3.58 7.75 23.89
CA ALA A 22 -3.70 6.91 22.72
C ALA A 22 -2.52 5.93 22.72
N THR A 23 -2.82 4.62 22.66
CA THR A 23 -1.78 3.58 22.60
C THR A 23 -1.29 3.44 21.18
N ALA A 24 -0.01 3.11 21.02
CA ALA A 24 0.53 2.73 19.70
C ALA A 24 -0.23 1.54 19.14
N TRP A 25 -0.42 1.51 17.83
CA TRP A 25 -1.10 0.41 17.13
C TRP A 25 -0.38 0.08 15.82
N ARG A 26 -0.72 -1.05 15.19
CA ARG A 26 0.03 -1.57 14.05
C ARG A 26 -0.85 -1.90 12.87
N PHE A 27 -0.24 -1.88 11.68
CA PHE A 27 -0.79 -2.47 10.46
C PHE A 27 0.33 -3.15 9.65
N ALA A 28 -0.06 -4.03 8.73
CA ALA A 28 0.88 -4.70 7.85
C ALA A 28 0.59 -4.35 6.39
N VAL A 29 1.63 -4.29 5.55
CA VAL A 29 1.49 -3.96 4.14
C VAL A 29 2.54 -4.68 3.30
N SER A 30 2.13 -5.19 2.14
CA SER A 30 2.99 -5.68 1.04
C SER A 30 2.21 -5.67 -0.28
N GLY A 31 2.85 -6.03 -1.37
CA GLY A 31 2.23 -6.20 -2.69
C GLY A 31 3.01 -7.23 -3.51
N ASP A 32 2.56 -7.46 -4.74
CA ASP A 32 3.18 -8.37 -5.70
C ASP A 32 3.22 -9.81 -5.19
N SER A 33 2.05 -10.40 -5.04
CA SER A 33 1.91 -11.78 -4.56
C SER A 33 1.75 -12.82 -5.69
N ARG A 34 1.87 -12.42 -6.95
CA ARG A 34 1.87 -13.33 -8.09
C ARG A 34 3.02 -14.33 -8.05
N ASN A 35 3.01 -15.33 -8.92
CA ASN A 35 4.01 -16.38 -9.08
C ASN A 35 4.01 -17.41 -7.93
N CYS A 36 4.49 -17.05 -6.74
CA CYS A 36 4.57 -17.92 -5.56
C CYS A 36 3.70 -17.44 -4.39
N GLY A 37 2.65 -16.70 -4.64
CA GLY A 37 1.81 -16.10 -3.61
C GLY A 37 1.08 -17.11 -2.73
N ASP A 38 0.65 -18.24 -3.29
CA ASP A 38 -0.02 -19.31 -2.51
C ASP A 38 0.91 -19.96 -1.49
N ILE A 39 2.22 -19.77 -1.67
CA ILE A 39 3.25 -20.27 -0.75
C ILE A 39 3.67 -19.18 0.23
N VAL A 40 3.82 -17.95 -0.23
CA VAL A 40 4.37 -16.84 0.56
C VAL A 40 3.30 -16.18 1.43
N MET A 41 2.11 -15.93 0.87
CA MET A 41 1.04 -15.21 1.58
C MET A 41 0.52 -15.93 2.83
N PRO A 42 0.37 -17.27 2.87
CA PRO A 42 0.03 -17.98 4.11
C PRO A 42 1.07 -17.77 5.21
N ALA A 43 2.36 -17.69 4.87
CA ALA A 43 3.42 -17.43 5.85
C ALA A 43 3.41 -15.98 6.32
N ILE A 44 3.16 -15.02 5.43
CA ILE A 44 2.91 -13.61 5.78
C ILE A 44 1.72 -13.53 6.73
N ALA A 45 0.58 -14.13 6.39
CA ALA A 45 -0.62 -14.13 7.21
C ALA A 45 -0.34 -14.70 8.61
N ALA A 46 0.30 -15.86 8.69
CA ALA A 46 0.70 -16.48 9.97
C ALA A 46 1.62 -15.55 10.78
N SER A 47 2.52 -14.82 10.13
CA SER A 47 3.40 -13.84 10.79
C SER A 47 2.62 -12.62 11.28
N VAL A 48 1.75 -12.04 10.44
CA VAL A 48 0.91 -10.87 10.76
C VAL A 48 -0.04 -11.16 11.91
N LEU A 49 -0.70 -12.32 11.91
CA LEU A 49 -1.65 -12.73 12.96
C LEU A 49 -0.99 -12.91 14.34
N ARG A 50 0.33 -13.11 14.41
CA ARG A 50 1.08 -13.12 15.67
C ARG A 50 1.38 -11.70 16.19
N THR A 51 1.10 -10.67 15.40
CA THR A 51 1.18 -9.27 15.81
C THR A 51 -0.20 -8.78 16.27
N ASP A 52 -0.29 -7.58 16.76
CA ASP A 52 -1.55 -6.88 17.07
C ASP A 52 -2.00 -5.96 15.92
N ALA A 53 -1.59 -6.24 14.69
CA ALA A 53 -1.96 -5.48 13.51
C ALA A 53 -3.49 -5.39 13.37
N LYS A 54 -3.98 -4.20 13.04
CA LYS A 54 -5.43 -3.93 12.91
C LYS A 54 -5.95 -4.27 11.53
N PHE A 55 -5.08 -4.27 10.53
CA PHE A 55 -5.42 -4.64 9.17
C PHE A 55 -4.14 -5.04 8.39
N TYR A 56 -4.38 -5.71 7.26
CA TYR A 56 -3.38 -5.95 6.23
C TYR A 56 -3.76 -5.17 4.96
N TRP A 57 -2.78 -4.54 4.30
CA TRP A 57 -2.99 -3.81 3.05
C TRP A 57 -2.15 -4.42 1.93
N HIS A 58 -2.80 -4.93 0.90
CA HIS A 58 -2.15 -5.45 -0.30
C HIS A 58 -2.13 -4.39 -1.40
N LEU A 59 -0.97 -4.10 -1.99
CA LEU A 59 -0.78 -2.99 -2.93
C LEU A 59 -0.91 -3.38 -4.41
N GLY A 60 -1.57 -4.50 -4.73
CA GLY A 60 -1.84 -4.94 -6.10
C GLY A 60 -0.91 -6.05 -6.60
N ASP A 61 -1.14 -6.51 -7.83
CA ASP A 61 -0.50 -7.63 -8.51
C ASP A 61 -0.69 -8.96 -7.78
N PHE A 62 -1.91 -9.48 -7.89
CA PHE A 62 -2.35 -10.69 -7.19
C PHE A 62 -1.94 -11.97 -7.90
N ARG A 63 -2.00 -11.97 -9.24
CA ARG A 63 -1.74 -13.11 -10.13
C ARG A 63 -1.05 -12.64 -11.41
N ALA A 64 -0.30 -13.55 -12.05
CA ALA A 64 0.46 -13.24 -13.26
C ALA A 64 -0.44 -12.84 -14.45
N ILE A 65 -1.55 -13.49 -14.68
CA ILE A 65 -2.59 -13.26 -15.70
C ILE A 65 -2.10 -13.45 -17.14
N TYR A 66 -0.94 -12.93 -17.52
CA TYR A 66 -0.39 -13.13 -18.90
C TYR A 66 0.22 -14.53 -19.09
N ASP A 67 0.58 -15.20 -18.02
CA ASP A 67 1.10 -16.56 -17.95
C ASP A 67 0.63 -17.22 -16.65
N PHE A 68 0.95 -18.48 -16.44
CA PHE A 68 0.62 -19.18 -15.20
C PHE A 68 1.48 -18.67 -14.04
N ASP A 69 0.88 -18.59 -12.86
CA ASP A 69 1.67 -18.51 -11.63
C ASP A 69 2.34 -19.87 -11.37
N GLU A 70 3.59 -19.86 -10.94
CA GLU A 70 4.39 -21.06 -10.75
C GLU A 70 3.84 -21.96 -9.63
N ASP A 71 3.13 -21.40 -8.67
CA ASP A 71 2.43 -22.16 -7.63
C ASP A 71 1.14 -22.84 -8.12
N MET A 72 0.53 -22.35 -9.20
CA MET A 72 -0.62 -22.99 -9.87
C MET A 72 -0.19 -23.96 -10.98
N ALA A 73 0.88 -23.65 -11.73
CA ALA A 73 1.46 -24.50 -12.76
C ALA A 73 2.98 -24.59 -12.56
N PRO A 74 3.44 -25.42 -11.63
CA PRO A 74 4.86 -25.52 -11.29
C PRO A 74 5.73 -25.81 -12.51
N PRO A 75 6.99 -25.34 -12.52
CA PRO A 75 7.95 -25.63 -13.56
C PRO A 75 8.01 -27.12 -13.91
N ALA A 76 8.21 -27.47 -15.18
CA ALA A 76 8.15 -28.84 -15.68
C ALA A 76 9.06 -29.82 -14.91
N GLN A 77 10.20 -29.36 -14.36
CA GLN A 77 11.11 -30.15 -13.54
C GLN A 77 10.51 -30.59 -12.19
N LEU A 78 9.44 -29.95 -11.73
CA LEU A 78 8.77 -30.31 -10.47
C LEU A 78 7.61 -31.30 -10.68
N HIS A 79 7.19 -31.54 -11.91
CA HIS A 79 6.20 -32.55 -12.34
C HIS A 79 4.90 -32.56 -11.52
N LEU A 80 4.38 -31.40 -11.08
CA LEU A 80 3.37 -31.40 -10.06
C LEU A 80 2.03 -30.79 -10.50
N GLN A 81 1.01 -31.42 -10.08
CA GLN A 81 -0.34 -31.08 -9.63
C GLN A 81 -1.38 -30.63 -10.66
N TYR A 82 -1.04 -29.94 -11.77
CA TYR A 82 -2.07 -29.43 -12.70
C TYR A 82 -1.81 -29.84 -14.17
N PRO A 83 -1.75 -31.13 -14.51
CA PRO A 83 -1.42 -31.59 -15.87
C PRO A 83 -2.43 -31.15 -16.91
N HIS A 84 -3.57 -30.62 -16.50
CA HIS A 84 -4.67 -30.17 -17.35
C HIS A 84 -4.96 -28.66 -17.25
N LEU A 85 -4.14 -27.89 -16.54
CA LEU A 85 -4.30 -26.46 -16.48
C LEU A 85 -4.03 -25.85 -17.86
N ASN A 86 -5.02 -25.14 -18.39
CA ASN A 86 -4.86 -24.33 -19.59
C ASN A 86 -5.16 -22.88 -19.27
N ILE A 87 -4.71 -21.95 -20.12
CA ILE A 87 -4.81 -20.52 -19.86
C ILE A 87 -6.26 -20.05 -19.60
N ILE A 88 -7.25 -20.67 -20.24
CA ILE A 88 -8.67 -20.32 -20.04
C ILE A 88 -9.13 -20.69 -18.63
N SER A 89 -8.81 -21.91 -18.18
CA SER A 89 -9.15 -22.37 -16.84
C SER A 89 -8.38 -21.59 -15.76
N TYR A 90 -7.13 -21.27 -16.03
CA TYR A 90 -6.31 -20.41 -15.15
C TYR A 90 -6.95 -19.03 -14.99
N LEU A 91 -7.20 -18.30 -16.08
CA LEU A 91 -7.79 -16.95 -16.03
C LEU A 91 -9.14 -16.91 -15.32
N LYS A 92 -9.94 -17.97 -15.45
CA LYS A 92 -11.23 -18.09 -14.75
C LYS A 92 -11.06 -18.25 -13.23
N ASN A 93 -10.02 -18.93 -12.79
CA ASN A 93 -9.82 -19.31 -11.40
C ASN A 93 -8.79 -18.43 -10.65
N ALA A 94 -7.96 -17.67 -11.35
CA ALA A 94 -6.85 -16.92 -10.77
C ALA A 94 -7.27 -16.02 -9.58
N TRP A 95 -8.29 -15.21 -9.72
CA TRP A 95 -8.79 -14.36 -8.65
C TRP A 95 -9.57 -15.11 -7.54
N PRO A 96 -10.48 -16.06 -7.85
CA PRO A 96 -11.02 -16.93 -6.80
C PRO A 96 -9.95 -17.65 -6.00
N ASP A 97 -8.92 -18.16 -6.68
CA ASP A 97 -7.78 -18.84 -6.07
C ASP A 97 -6.96 -17.91 -5.16
N PHE A 98 -6.67 -16.68 -5.61
CA PHE A 98 -6.05 -15.65 -4.78
C PHE A 98 -6.83 -15.40 -3.48
N ILE A 99 -8.17 -15.30 -3.57
CA ILE A 99 -9.00 -15.11 -2.38
C ILE A 99 -8.86 -16.31 -1.43
N ASP A 100 -8.91 -17.51 -1.98
CA ASP A 100 -8.93 -18.74 -1.19
C ASP A 100 -7.57 -19.07 -0.56
N HIS A 101 -6.48 -18.88 -1.29
CA HIS A 101 -5.15 -19.29 -0.85
C HIS A 101 -4.32 -18.14 -0.25
N GLN A 102 -4.56 -16.91 -0.67
CA GLN A 102 -3.72 -15.79 -0.24
C GLN A 102 -4.43 -14.86 0.76
N LEU A 103 -5.73 -14.62 0.63
CA LEU A 103 -6.45 -13.73 1.56
C LEU A 103 -7.11 -14.48 2.72
N ARG A 104 -7.74 -15.63 2.47
CA ARG A 104 -8.38 -16.43 3.53
C ARG A 104 -7.45 -16.79 4.71
N PRO A 105 -6.14 -17.04 4.52
CA PRO A 105 -5.22 -17.27 5.65
C PRO A 105 -5.12 -16.13 6.67
N PHE A 106 -5.52 -14.91 6.33
CA PHE A 106 -5.59 -13.78 7.29
C PHE A 106 -6.79 -13.85 8.24
N ASP A 107 -7.67 -14.85 8.08
CA ASP A 107 -8.82 -15.11 8.94
C ASP A 107 -9.74 -13.88 9.06
N SER A 108 -9.96 -13.39 10.28
CA SER A 108 -10.85 -12.26 10.57
C SER A 108 -10.15 -10.90 10.49
N LEU A 109 -8.87 -10.86 10.16
CA LEU A 109 -8.15 -9.59 10.02
C LEU A 109 -8.74 -8.77 8.86
N GLU A 110 -9.00 -7.48 9.07
CA GLU A 110 -9.47 -6.59 8.02
C GLU A 110 -8.41 -6.46 6.91
N ILE A 111 -8.83 -6.57 5.64
CA ILE A 111 -7.94 -6.50 4.49
C ILE A 111 -8.37 -5.36 3.59
N PHE A 112 -7.41 -4.56 3.15
CA PHE A 112 -7.56 -3.54 2.10
C PHE A 112 -6.78 -3.97 0.86
N LEU A 113 -7.35 -3.75 -0.33
CA LEU A 113 -6.77 -4.18 -1.60
C LEU A 113 -6.52 -2.97 -2.51
N GLY A 114 -5.25 -2.73 -2.85
CA GLY A 114 -4.88 -1.94 -4.00
C GLY A 114 -5.08 -2.74 -5.29
N ILE A 115 -4.99 -2.08 -6.43
CA ILE A 115 -5.04 -2.68 -7.76
C ILE A 115 -3.70 -2.46 -8.46
N GLY A 116 -3.14 -3.51 -9.07
CA GLY A 116 -1.90 -3.45 -9.83
C GLY A 116 -2.15 -3.56 -11.35
N ASN A 117 -1.08 -3.46 -12.12
CA ASN A 117 -1.18 -3.52 -13.58
C ASN A 117 -1.58 -4.93 -14.08
N HIS A 118 -1.27 -5.99 -13.32
CA HIS A 118 -1.69 -7.35 -13.66
C HIS A 118 -3.22 -7.53 -13.57
N GLU A 119 -3.90 -6.80 -12.70
CA GLU A 119 -5.37 -6.77 -12.65
C GLU A 119 -5.99 -6.08 -13.88
N MET A 120 -5.17 -5.45 -14.73
CA MET A 120 -5.61 -4.78 -15.96
C MET A 120 -5.16 -5.48 -17.25
N ILE A 121 -4.45 -6.62 -17.15
CA ILE A 121 -4.08 -7.44 -18.32
C ILE A 121 -5.33 -8.14 -18.85
N TYR A 122 -5.59 -7.99 -20.16
CA TYR A 122 -6.73 -8.63 -20.81
C TYR A 122 -6.79 -10.15 -20.52
N PRO A 123 -7.95 -10.72 -20.18
CA PRO A 123 -9.31 -10.15 -20.28
C PRO A 123 -9.80 -9.38 -19.05
N GLN A 124 -8.94 -9.14 -18.06
CA GLN A 124 -9.31 -8.46 -16.82
C GLN A 124 -9.59 -6.97 -17.06
N THR A 125 -10.50 -6.43 -16.24
CA THR A 125 -10.89 -5.02 -16.30
C THR A 125 -11.20 -4.49 -14.91
N ARG A 126 -11.16 -3.16 -14.71
CA ARG A 126 -11.60 -2.53 -13.45
C ARG A 126 -13.04 -2.89 -13.06
N ALA A 127 -13.92 -3.08 -14.04
CA ALA A 127 -15.29 -3.51 -13.77
C ALA A 127 -15.32 -4.94 -13.20
N ALA A 128 -14.60 -5.87 -13.80
CA ALA A 128 -14.47 -7.24 -13.32
C ALA A 128 -13.79 -7.29 -11.94
N TYR A 129 -12.74 -6.50 -11.74
CA TYR A 129 -12.06 -6.36 -10.46
C TYR A 129 -13.03 -5.91 -9.34
N ARG A 130 -13.81 -4.86 -9.58
CA ARG A 130 -14.80 -4.39 -8.60
C ARG A 130 -15.83 -5.45 -8.25
N VAL A 131 -16.31 -6.22 -9.24
CA VAL A 131 -17.26 -7.31 -8.99
C VAL A 131 -16.62 -8.43 -8.16
N GLN A 132 -15.43 -8.87 -8.55
CA GLN A 132 -14.73 -9.98 -7.87
C GLN A 132 -14.38 -9.64 -6.42
N PHE A 133 -13.92 -8.41 -6.18
CA PHE A 133 -13.42 -7.97 -4.88
C PHE A 133 -14.39 -7.05 -4.13
N GLU A 134 -15.68 -7.07 -4.48
CA GLU A 134 -16.71 -6.21 -3.85
C GLU A 134 -16.67 -6.31 -2.31
N THR A 135 -16.54 -7.51 -1.76
CA THR A 135 -16.52 -7.74 -0.31
C THR A 135 -15.43 -6.91 0.39
N TYR A 136 -14.29 -6.71 -0.26
CA TYR A 136 -13.16 -5.92 0.25
C TYR A 136 -13.33 -4.43 -0.05
N LEU A 137 -13.66 -4.07 -1.29
CA LEU A 137 -13.80 -2.68 -1.74
C LEU A 137 -15.06 -2.00 -1.19
N ASN A 138 -16.03 -2.79 -0.76
CA ASN A 138 -17.30 -2.36 -0.17
C ASN A 138 -17.47 -2.91 1.25
N SER A 139 -16.38 -3.04 2.01
CA SER A 139 -16.38 -3.48 3.41
C SER A 139 -17.22 -2.54 4.29
N PRO A 140 -17.68 -2.98 5.47
CA PRO A 140 -18.44 -2.13 6.39
C PRO A 140 -17.71 -0.80 6.71
N ARG A 141 -16.38 -0.85 6.90
CA ARG A 141 -15.58 0.35 7.16
C ARG A 141 -15.58 1.31 5.97
N LEU A 142 -15.32 0.81 4.76
CA LEU A 142 -15.29 1.65 3.56
C LEU A 142 -16.66 2.22 3.22
N ARG A 143 -17.76 1.49 3.49
CA ARG A 143 -19.11 2.05 3.39
C ARG A 143 -19.33 3.19 4.38
N ALA A 144 -19.02 2.95 5.66
CA ALA A 144 -19.16 3.98 6.69
C ALA A 144 -18.30 5.22 6.40
N GLN A 145 -17.11 5.04 5.81
CA GLN A 145 -16.28 6.16 5.39
C GLN A 145 -16.92 6.97 4.26
N ARG A 146 -17.42 6.31 3.20
CA ARG A 146 -18.14 7.00 2.11
C ARG A 146 -19.38 7.74 2.60
N ASP A 147 -20.12 7.13 3.53
CA ASP A 147 -21.30 7.77 4.13
C ASP A 147 -20.90 9.04 4.91
N ALA A 148 -19.81 8.98 5.68
CA ALA A 148 -19.28 10.12 6.41
C ALA A 148 -18.78 11.25 5.49
N ASP A 149 -18.26 10.91 4.31
CA ASP A 149 -17.79 11.85 3.29
C ASP A 149 -18.92 12.36 2.39
N HIS A 150 -20.15 11.86 2.54
CA HIS A 150 -21.27 12.11 1.62
C HIS A 150 -20.92 11.76 0.16
N ASP A 151 -20.09 10.72 -0.05
CA ASP A 151 -19.71 10.25 -1.38
C ASP A 151 -20.76 9.30 -1.95
N THR A 152 -21.55 9.81 -2.90
CA THR A 152 -22.62 9.08 -3.59
C THR A 152 -22.13 8.31 -4.82
N GLY A 153 -20.84 8.38 -5.18
CA GLY A 153 -20.29 7.78 -6.39
C GLY A 153 -20.09 6.25 -6.33
N GLY A 154 -20.47 5.61 -5.22
CA GLY A 154 -20.29 4.17 -5.02
C GLY A 154 -18.84 3.78 -4.68
N PHE A 155 -18.57 2.48 -4.66
CA PHE A 155 -17.21 2.01 -4.43
C PHE A 155 -16.40 1.96 -5.73
N ARG A 156 -15.12 2.32 -5.63
CA ARG A 156 -14.16 2.44 -6.73
C ARG A 156 -12.94 1.56 -6.47
N THR A 157 -12.00 1.54 -7.38
CA THR A 157 -10.68 0.90 -7.21
C THR A 157 -9.71 1.77 -6.39
N TYR A 158 -10.06 3.04 -6.18
CA TYR A 158 -9.38 3.98 -5.28
C TYR A 158 -10.34 4.46 -4.20
N TYR A 159 -9.84 4.63 -2.99
CA TYR A 159 -10.64 4.93 -1.80
C TYR A 159 -9.77 5.38 -0.64
N HIS A 160 -10.39 5.81 0.45
CA HIS A 160 -9.69 6.09 1.69
C HIS A 160 -10.46 5.59 2.91
N TRP A 161 -9.76 5.51 4.03
CA TRP A 161 -10.35 5.24 5.34
C TRP A 161 -9.55 5.89 6.46
N VAL A 162 -10.26 6.40 7.46
CA VAL A 162 -9.63 7.03 8.62
C VAL A 162 -9.54 6.05 9.78
N MET A 163 -8.35 5.97 10.37
CA MET A 163 -8.10 5.20 11.59
C MET A 163 -7.93 6.12 12.79
N ASN A 164 -8.63 5.77 13.88
CA ASN A 164 -8.59 6.49 15.16
C ASN A 164 -8.84 8.02 15.04
N GLY A 165 -9.49 8.46 13.97
CA GLY A 165 -9.80 9.86 13.71
C GLY A 165 -8.60 10.77 13.39
N THR A 166 -7.40 10.21 13.25
CA THR A 166 -6.15 10.99 13.13
C THR A 166 -5.25 10.60 11.97
N VAL A 167 -5.40 9.41 11.42
CA VAL A 167 -4.60 8.90 10.31
C VAL A 167 -5.52 8.60 9.14
N ASP A 168 -5.34 9.27 8.01
CA ASP A 168 -6.02 8.97 6.76
C ASP A 168 -5.14 8.08 5.88
N PHE A 169 -5.68 6.94 5.47
CA PHE A 169 -5.09 6.00 4.52
C PHE A 169 -5.79 6.17 3.18
N ILE A 170 -5.01 6.36 2.13
CA ILE A 170 -5.52 6.61 0.78
C ILE A 170 -4.94 5.56 -0.17
N SER A 171 -5.79 4.70 -0.71
CA SER A 171 -5.43 3.74 -1.76
C SER A 171 -5.69 4.35 -3.12
N LEU A 172 -4.67 4.45 -3.97
CA LEU A 172 -4.75 5.01 -5.31
C LEU A 172 -4.60 3.92 -6.37
N ASP A 173 -5.23 4.13 -7.51
CA ASP A 173 -5.21 3.25 -8.68
C ASP A 173 -4.39 3.87 -9.81
N ASN A 174 -3.20 3.36 -10.03
CA ASN A 174 -2.33 3.71 -11.16
C ASN A 174 -2.02 2.50 -12.06
N ALA A 175 -2.95 1.54 -12.10
CA ALA A 175 -2.79 0.25 -12.75
C ALA A 175 -2.91 0.29 -14.30
N SER A 176 -3.32 1.40 -14.92
CA SER A 176 -3.41 1.52 -16.37
C SER A 176 -2.67 2.75 -16.87
N ASP A 177 -1.88 2.57 -17.93
CA ASP A 177 -1.02 3.61 -18.51
C ASP A 177 -0.13 4.27 -17.46
N ASN A 178 0.07 3.60 -16.32
CA ASN A 178 0.84 4.04 -15.19
C ASN A 178 0.45 5.47 -14.77
N ALA A 179 -0.85 5.80 -14.80
CA ALA A 179 -1.36 7.14 -14.60
C ALA A 179 -2.62 7.15 -13.74
N PHE A 180 -2.84 8.24 -13.03
CA PHE A 180 -4.12 8.52 -12.38
C PHE A 180 -5.07 9.16 -13.39
N ASP A 181 -6.27 8.62 -13.54
CA ASP A 181 -7.26 9.16 -14.43
C ASP A 181 -7.84 10.52 -13.94
N PRO A 182 -8.50 11.30 -14.81
CA PRO A 182 -9.01 12.62 -14.44
C PRO A 182 -10.06 12.60 -13.31
N GLU A 183 -10.90 11.55 -13.20
CA GLU A 183 -11.90 11.43 -12.14
C GLU A 183 -11.21 11.20 -10.79
N GLN A 184 -10.25 10.27 -10.75
CA GLN A 184 -9.45 10.01 -9.57
C GLN A 184 -8.64 11.25 -9.16
N MET A 185 -8.03 11.97 -10.11
CA MET A 185 -7.30 13.20 -9.82
C MET A 185 -8.19 14.27 -9.20
N ALA A 186 -9.44 14.44 -9.66
CA ALA A 186 -10.38 15.35 -9.05
C ALA A 186 -10.73 14.93 -7.62
N TRP A 187 -10.94 13.63 -7.39
CA TRP A 187 -11.20 13.07 -6.08
C TRP A 187 -10.01 13.24 -5.12
N VAL A 188 -8.78 12.94 -5.58
CA VAL A 188 -7.54 13.09 -4.79
C VAL A 188 -7.35 14.54 -4.34
N ARG A 189 -7.51 15.50 -5.26
CA ARG A 189 -7.40 16.94 -4.93
C ARG A 189 -8.39 17.33 -3.84
N LYS A 190 -9.65 16.90 -3.97
CA LYS A 190 -10.69 17.15 -2.97
C LYS A 190 -10.29 16.54 -1.62
N ARG A 191 -9.96 15.25 -1.58
CA ARG A 191 -9.65 14.54 -0.34
C ARG A 191 -8.46 15.16 0.39
N LEU A 192 -7.36 15.39 -0.32
CA LEU A 192 -6.16 15.97 0.28
C LEU A 192 -6.35 17.45 0.68
N ALA A 193 -7.25 18.20 0.02
CA ALA A 193 -7.62 19.53 0.47
C ALA A 193 -8.42 19.51 1.78
N GLU A 194 -9.30 18.52 1.96
CA GLU A 194 -10.04 18.30 3.21
C GLU A 194 -9.07 17.92 4.34
N ASP A 195 -8.11 17.04 4.09
CA ASP A 195 -7.07 16.67 5.06
C ASP A 195 -6.18 17.87 5.45
N ARG A 196 -5.83 18.71 4.49
CA ARG A 196 -5.08 19.95 4.76
C ARG A 196 -5.80 20.83 5.77
N GLN A 197 -7.13 20.94 5.65
CA GLN A 197 -7.96 21.77 6.51
C GLN A 197 -8.35 21.09 7.83
N SER A 198 -8.26 19.77 7.88
CA SER A 198 -8.62 18.99 9.07
C SER A 198 -7.70 19.34 10.25
N ARG A 199 -8.31 19.55 11.40
CA ARG A 199 -7.57 19.72 12.67
C ARG A 199 -7.27 18.39 13.35
N THR A 200 -7.95 17.32 12.96
CA THR A 200 -7.80 16.00 13.57
C THR A 200 -6.88 15.10 12.75
N ILE A 201 -6.97 15.12 11.42
CA ILE A 201 -6.06 14.35 10.57
C ILE A 201 -4.66 14.98 10.64
N GLY A 202 -3.75 14.30 11.31
CA GLY A 202 -2.34 14.70 11.46
C GLY A 202 -1.39 13.92 10.56
N THR A 203 -1.84 12.73 10.12
CA THR A 203 -1.01 11.78 9.35
C THR A 203 -1.78 11.29 8.13
N ILE A 204 -1.09 11.22 7.00
CA ILE A 204 -1.60 10.75 5.72
C ILE A 204 -0.67 9.66 5.21
N VAL A 205 -1.23 8.50 4.89
CA VAL A 205 -0.52 7.36 4.30
C VAL A 205 -1.13 7.06 2.95
N VAL A 206 -0.36 7.25 1.90
CA VAL A 206 -0.82 6.98 0.53
C VAL A 206 -0.18 5.70 0.03
N GLY A 207 -0.99 4.75 -0.42
CA GLY A 207 -0.53 3.51 -1.02
C GLY A 207 -1.01 3.39 -2.46
N MET A 208 -0.18 2.85 -3.33
CA MET A 208 -0.46 2.60 -4.73
C MET A 208 0.41 1.46 -5.25
N HIS A 209 0.12 0.98 -6.45
CA HIS A 209 0.93 -0.09 -7.00
C HIS A 209 2.29 0.42 -7.48
N GLU A 210 2.33 1.31 -8.45
CA GLU A 210 3.58 1.87 -8.95
C GLU A 210 4.02 3.08 -8.16
N ALA A 211 5.33 3.18 -7.89
CA ALA A 211 5.90 4.34 -7.21
C ALA A 211 5.73 5.62 -8.05
N LEU A 212 5.52 6.75 -7.37
CA LEU A 212 5.44 8.06 -8.01
C LEU A 212 6.71 8.39 -8.81
N PRO A 213 6.63 9.27 -9.82
CA PRO A 213 7.76 9.59 -10.69
C PRO A 213 9.02 10.02 -9.95
N GLY A 214 10.18 9.68 -10.50
CA GLY A 214 11.48 10.06 -9.94
C GLY A 214 11.88 9.27 -8.68
N SER A 215 11.21 8.15 -8.43
CA SER A 215 11.62 7.18 -7.40
C SER A 215 12.81 6.34 -7.84
N GLN A 216 13.43 5.63 -6.90
CA GLN A 216 14.47 4.63 -7.15
C GLN A 216 13.94 3.33 -7.78
N GLY A 217 12.63 3.20 -8.01
CA GLY A 217 12.02 2.07 -8.72
C GLY A 217 12.40 1.96 -10.20
N MET A 218 13.03 2.97 -10.76
CA MET A 218 13.51 3.00 -12.15
C MET A 218 12.37 2.79 -13.15
N SER A 219 12.50 1.82 -14.09
CA SER A 219 11.48 1.45 -15.07
C SER A 219 10.18 0.88 -14.47
N HIS A 220 10.16 0.63 -13.18
CA HIS A 220 8.99 0.17 -12.43
C HIS A 220 8.39 1.30 -11.59
N SER A 221 8.10 2.43 -12.22
CA SER A 221 7.48 3.61 -11.59
C SER A 221 6.67 4.39 -12.62
N MET A 222 5.86 5.34 -12.19
CA MET A 222 5.02 6.19 -13.06
C MET A 222 5.84 7.10 -13.99
N CYS A 223 6.95 6.61 -14.51
CA CYS A 223 7.85 7.33 -15.43
C CYS A 223 7.80 6.81 -16.88
N ASP A 224 7.05 5.76 -17.14
CA ASP A 224 7.06 5.11 -18.45
C ASP A 224 6.18 5.81 -19.49
N ALA A 225 5.20 6.60 -19.04
CA ALA A 225 4.32 7.37 -19.91
C ALA A 225 4.20 8.83 -19.48
N PRO A 226 4.07 9.79 -20.44
CA PRO A 226 3.91 11.22 -20.12
C PRO A 226 2.71 11.53 -19.21
N ALA A 227 1.60 10.80 -19.36
CA ALA A 227 0.43 10.94 -18.49
C ALA A 227 0.73 10.53 -17.05
N GLY A 228 1.50 9.44 -16.85
CA GLY A 228 1.98 9.00 -15.54
C GLY A 228 2.88 10.03 -14.89
N ILE A 229 3.87 10.52 -15.62
CA ILE A 229 4.77 11.57 -15.15
C ILE A 229 3.98 12.80 -14.72
N SER A 230 3.00 13.24 -15.50
CA SER A 230 2.20 14.44 -15.21
C SER A 230 1.32 14.27 -13.97
N SER A 231 0.48 13.22 -13.94
CA SER A 231 -0.45 12.99 -12.83
C SER A 231 0.28 12.59 -11.54
N GLY A 232 1.31 11.78 -11.63
CA GLY A 232 2.12 11.38 -10.47
C GLY A 232 2.90 12.54 -9.86
N ARG A 233 3.46 13.44 -10.67
CA ARG A 233 4.12 14.68 -10.18
C ARG A 233 3.13 15.59 -9.48
N GLU A 234 1.92 15.72 -9.98
CA GLU A 234 0.89 16.51 -9.31
C GLU A 234 0.56 15.95 -7.93
N VAL A 235 0.31 14.63 -7.83
CA VAL A 235 0.06 13.96 -6.54
C VAL A 235 1.26 14.16 -5.59
N TYR A 236 2.49 13.96 -6.08
CA TYR A 236 3.69 14.17 -5.26
C TYR A 236 3.75 15.61 -4.70
N ASN A 237 3.47 16.61 -5.53
CA ASN A 237 3.49 18.01 -5.10
C ASN A 237 2.45 18.31 -4.02
N ILE A 238 1.22 17.81 -4.19
CA ILE A 238 0.17 17.95 -3.18
C ILE A 238 0.61 17.34 -1.84
N LEU A 239 1.17 16.12 -1.88
CA LEU A 239 1.67 15.44 -0.69
C LEU A 239 2.84 16.18 -0.05
N TRP A 240 3.75 16.73 -0.86
CA TRP A 240 4.85 17.56 -0.37
C TRP A 240 4.34 18.84 0.32
N GLU A 241 3.36 19.54 -0.25
CA GLU A 241 2.77 20.73 0.36
C GLU A 241 2.08 20.42 1.69
N LEU A 242 1.40 19.26 1.80
CA LEU A 242 0.83 18.79 3.06
C LEU A 242 1.92 18.58 4.12
N ARG A 243 3.02 17.93 3.73
CA ARG A 243 4.17 17.72 4.61
C ARG A 243 4.82 19.04 5.02
N ALA A 244 5.05 19.95 4.08
CA ALA A 244 5.59 21.28 4.36
C ALA A 244 4.66 22.11 5.27
N GLY A 245 3.35 21.87 5.19
CA GLY A 245 2.33 22.43 6.07
C GLY A 245 2.20 21.77 7.44
N GLY A 246 3.06 20.80 7.77
CA GLY A 246 3.14 20.17 9.09
C GLY A 246 2.40 18.84 9.24
N LYS A 247 1.77 18.30 8.19
CA LYS A 247 1.22 16.94 8.22
C LYS A 247 2.35 15.91 8.13
N LYS A 248 2.17 14.75 8.76
CA LYS A 248 3.04 13.60 8.53
C LYS A 248 2.56 12.87 7.28
N VAL A 249 3.43 12.69 6.30
CA VAL A 249 3.07 12.06 5.02
C VAL A 249 4.02 10.90 4.76
N TYR A 250 3.45 9.76 4.38
CA TYR A 250 4.16 8.52 4.04
C TYR A 250 3.61 7.97 2.73
N VAL A 251 4.49 7.48 1.85
CA VAL A 251 4.11 6.93 0.54
C VAL A 251 4.57 5.49 0.45
N LEU A 252 3.65 4.59 0.13
CA LEU A 252 3.90 3.16 -0.01
C LEU A 252 3.63 2.74 -1.46
N ALA A 253 4.53 1.95 -2.02
CA ALA A 253 4.38 1.38 -3.36
C ALA A 253 4.85 -0.08 -3.37
N SER A 254 4.54 -0.77 -4.45
CA SER A 254 5.00 -2.12 -4.77
C SER A 254 5.53 -2.18 -6.21
N HIS A 255 5.10 -3.11 -7.07
CA HIS A 255 5.46 -3.25 -8.48
C HIS A 255 6.94 -3.57 -8.76
N SER A 256 7.87 -2.98 -8.04
CA SER A 256 9.26 -3.42 -8.03
C SER A 256 9.41 -4.51 -6.98
N HIS A 257 9.83 -5.70 -7.39
CA HIS A 257 9.80 -6.90 -6.55
C HIS A 257 11.00 -6.99 -5.61
N PHE A 258 11.16 -5.95 -4.79
CA PHE A 258 12.17 -5.83 -3.73
C PHE A 258 11.64 -5.00 -2.56
N ILE A 259 12.40 -4.92 -1.49
CA ILE A 259 12.16 -3.96 -0.40
C ILE A 259 13.17 -2.83 -0.45
N MET A 260 12.70 -1.59 -0.40
CA MET A 260 13.54 -0.40 -0.32
C MET A 260 12.82 0.72 0.41
N ASP A 261 13.52 1.44 1.28
CA ASP A 261 13.04 2.69 1.89
C ASP A 261 13.68 3.91 1.23
N ASN A 262 13.22 5.11 1.61
CA ASN A 262 13.71 6.38 1.10
C ASN A 262 13.74 6.47 -0.45
N VAL A 263 12.78 5.82 -1.09
CA VAL A 263 12.77 5.66 -2.56
C VAL A 263 12.70 6.97 -3.33
N TYR A 264 12.37 8.07 -2.68
CA TYR A 264 12.34 9.41 -3.27
C TYR A 264 13.57 10.27 -2.93
N ASP A 265 14.57 9.73 -2.23
CA ASP A 265 15.85 10.42 -2.03
C ASP A 265 16.70 10.31 -3.31
N THR A 266 16.33 11.08 -4.31
CA THR A 266 16.88 11.08 -5.64
C THR A 266 17.23 12.51 -6.08
N PRO A 267 18.13 12.69 -7.07
CA PRO A 267 18.38 14.01 -7.66
C PRO A 267 17.12 14.67 -8.22
N TYR A 268 16.14 13.87 -8.66
CA TYR A 268 14.85 14.34 -9.18
C TYR A 268 14.06 15.13 -8.13
N TRP A 269 14.07 14.68 -6.87
CA TRP A 269 13.33 15.29 -5.76
C TRP A 269 14.21 16.04 -4.75
N LYS A 270 15.43 16.40 -5.15
CA LYS A 270 16.37 17.10 -4.27
C LYS A 270 15.73 18.29 -3.54
N GLY A 271 15.80 18.28 -2.20
CA GLY A 271 15.19 19.29 -1.34
C GLY A 271 13.68 19.14 -1.12
N ARG A 272 13.05 18.12 -1.71
CA ARG A 272 11.61 17.82 -1.59
C ARG A 272 11.34 16.33 -1.37
N VAL A 273 12.15 15.68 -0.56
CA VAL A 273 12.07 14.23 -0.34
C VAL A 273 10.88 13.86 0.55
N LEU A 274 9.97 13.05 0.02
CA LEU A 274 8.92 12.39 0.82
C LEU A 274 9.45 11.08 1.38
N PRO A 275 9.09 10.70 2.62
CA PRO A 275 9.30 9.34 3.11
C PRO A 275 8.52 8.35 2.25
N GLY A 276 9.22 7.40 1.65
CA GLY A 276 8.59 6.45 0.75
C GLY A 276 9.25 5.07 0.80
N TRP A 277 8.45 4.04 0.57
CA TRP A 277 8.84 2.63 0.54
C TRP A 277 8.33 1.94 -0.71
N ILE A 278 9.11 1.00 -1.20
CA ILE A 278 8.68 -0.05 -2.13
C ILE A 278 8.69 -1.37 -1.35
N VAL A 279 7.62 -2.15 -1.44
CA VAL A 279 7.45 -3.43 -0.74
C VAL A 279 6.73 -4.46 -1.62
N GLY A 280 7.36 -4.82 -2.75
CA GLY A 280 6.86 -5.79 -3.71
C GLY A 280 7.37 -7.21 -3.43
N THR A 281 7.22 -7.72 -2.20
CA THR A 281 7.90 -8.93 -1.74
C THR A 281 6.95 -10.03 -1.25
N ALA A 282 5.68 -10.05 -1.72
CA ALA A 282 4.68 -11.00 -1.22
C ALA A 282 4.59 -12.32 -1.98
N GLY A 283 5.45 -12.57 -2.99
CA GLY A 283 5.45 -13.84 -3.74
C GLY A 283 5.96 -13.73 -5.16
N ALA A 284 5.98 -12.54 -5.75
CA ALA A 284 6.43 -12.33 -7.13
C ALA A 284 7.90 -12.72 -7.35
N VAL A 285 8.24 -12.93 -8.62
CA VAL A 285 9.63 -13.14 -9.05
C VAL A 285 10.49 -11.96 -8.59
N ARG A 286 11.57 -12.24 -7.86
CA ARG A 286 12.39 -11.21 -7.21
C ARG A 286 13.32 -10.55 -8.21
N TYR A 287 13.24 -9.23 -8.36
CA TYR A 287 14.07 -8.44 -9.26
C TYR A 287 15.39 -8.05 -8.62
N ARG A 288 16.40 -7.76 -9.43
CA ARG A 288 17.64 -7.13 -8.97
C ARG A 288 17.37 -5.68 -8.53
N LEU A 289 18.13 -5.24 -7.53
CA LEU A 289 18.09 -3.85 -7.11
C LEU A 289 18.63 -2.94 -8.21
N PRO A 290 18.04 -1.75 -8.40
CA PRO A 290 18.62 -0.74 -9.27
C PRO A 290 19.98 -0.27 -8.75
N PRO A 291 20.89 0.18 -9.61
CA PRO A 291 22.17 0.73 -9.17
C PRO A 291 21.98 2.05 -8.41
N GLY A 292 22.83 2.30 -7.39
CA GLY A 292 22.93 3.59 -6.72
C GLY A 292 21.81 3.92 -5.73
N GLN A 293 21.49 3.01 -4.82
CA GLN A 293 20.46 3.21 -3.77
C GLN A 293 20.88 4.29 -2.76
N ASN A 294 20.78 5.55 -3.17
CA ASN A 294 21.15 6.68 -2.34
C ASN A 294 20.16 6.87 -1.17
N GLY A 295 20.67 7.10 0.02
CA GLY A 295 19.86 7.41 1.20
C GLY A 295 19.03 6.25 1.77
N SER A 296 18.97 5.08 1.12
CA SER A 296 18.25 3.92 1.63
C SER A 296 18.95 3.32 2.86
N THR A 297 18.15 3.03 3.89
CA THR A 297 18.63 2.28 5.08
C THR A 297 18.34 0.80 4.96
N ILE A 298 17.33 0.43 4.17
CA ILE A 298 17.05 -0.92 3.72
C ILE A 298 16.88 -0.92 2.20
N ALA A 299 17.66 -1.75 1.51
CA ALA A 299 17.51 -2.06 0.08
C ALA A 299 17.92 -3.52 -0.09
N ARG A 300 16.93 -4.41 -0.29
CA ARG A 300 17.17 -5.85 -0.37
C ARG A 300 16.31 -6.48 -1.44
N THR A 301 16.93 -7.37 -2.18
CA THR A 301 16.29 -8.34 -3.08
C THR A 301 16.47 -9.75 -2.53
N ASP A 302 15.98 -10.75 -3.26
CA ASP A 302 16.04 -12.17 -2.87
C ASP A 302 15.37 -12.48 -1.52
N VAL A 303 14.41 -11.66 -1.13
CA VAL A 303 13.65 -11.79 0.13
C VAL A 303 12.15 -11.78 -0.14
N TYR A 304 11.41 -12.51 0.69
CA TYR A 304 9.96 -12.38 0.83
C TYR A 304 9.64 -11.75 2.17
N GLY A 305 8.53 -11.04 2.26
CA GLY A 305 8.10 -10.42 3.50
C GLY A 305 7.13 -9.27 3.33
N TYR A 306 7.02 -8.49 4.40
CA TYR A 306 6.09 -7.36 4.48
C TYR A 306 6.63 -6.26 5.40
N LEU A 307 6.09 -5.06 5.31
CA LEU A 307 6.31 -4.00 6.28
C LEU A 307 5.30 -4.12 7.43
N LEU A 308 5.80 -4.17 8.66
CA LEU A 308 5.00 -3.97 9.86
C LEU A 308 5.16 -2.51 10.31
N ALA A 309 4.08 -1.76 10.20
CA ALA A 309 4.05 -0.35 10.57
C ALA A 309 3.54 -0.19 12.01
N THR A 310 4.23 0.60 12.81
CA THR A 310 3.80 0.98 14.16
C THR A 310 3.47 2.47 14.16
N VAL A 311 2.21 2.79 14.40
CA VAL A 311 1.70 4.16 14.52
C VAL A 311 1.77 4.58 15.98
N SER A 312 2.55 5.62 16.26
CA SER A 312 2.71 6.20 17.59
C SER A 312 1.52 7.11 17.95
N PRO A 313 1.31 7.44 19.23
CA PRO A 313 0.23 8.34 19.66
C PRO A 313 0.25 9.72 18.99
N ASP A 314 1.43 10.22 18.63
CA ASP A 314 1.60 11.48 17.90
C ASP A 314 1.33 11.37 16.39
N GLY A 315 0.98 10.19 15.91
CA GLY A 315 0.75 9.89 14.50
C GLY A 315 2.02 9.64 13.68
N SER A 316 3.22 9.63 14.28
CA SER A 316 4.43 9.19 13.58
C SER A 316 4.37 7.68 13.33
N ILE A 317 4.91 7.24 12.20
CA ILE A 317 4.90 5.83 11.80
C ILE A 317 6.34 5.36 11.63
N ARG A 318 6.65 4.24 12.30
CA ARG A 318 7.88 3.47 12.09
C ARG A 318 7.54 2.23 11.29
N PHE A 319 8.29 1.97 10.24
CA PHE A 319 8.17 0.79 9.39
C PHE A 319 9.32 -0.17 9.65
N ASP A 320 9.00 -1.42 9.95
CA ASP A 320 9.94 -2.51 10.17
C ASP A 320 9.69 -3.60 9.13
N TYR A 321 10.67 -3.93 8.30
CA TYR A 321 10.55 -5.04 7.39
C TYR A 321 10.61 -6.37 8.14
N ARG A 322 9.65 -7.24 7.86
CA ARG A 322 9.53 -8.58 8.41
C ARG A 322 9.76 -9.58 7.30
N GLU A 323 10.96 -10.14 7.30
CA GLU A 323 11.35 -11.18 6.35
C GLU A 323 10.65 -12.50 6.69
N ILE A 324 10.25 -13.23 5.65
CA ILE A 324 9.72 -14.58 5.72
C ILE A 324 10.82 -15.53 5.25
N ALA A 325 11.34 -16.34 6.16
CA ALA A 325 12.39 -17.30 5.89
C ALA A 325 11.84 -18.61 5.31
N LEU A 326 12.70 -19.42 4.71
CA LEU A 326 12.33 -20.74 4.17
C LEU A 326 11.58 -21.61 5.20
N ASN A 327 12.00 -21.58 6.45
CA ASN A 327 11.33 -22.35 7.50
C ASN A 327 9.90 -21.88 7.77
N ASP A 328 9.63 -20.58 7.67
CA ASP A 328 8.28 -20.02 7.82
C ASP A 328 7.39 -20.49 6.66
N LEU A 329 7.94 -20.52 5.42
CA LEU A 329 7.23 -21.03 4.25
C LEU A 329 6.88 -22.52 4.43
N ARG A 330 7.85 -23.34 4.84
CA ARG A 330 7.62 -24.78 5.10
C ARG A 330 6.55 -25.01 6.15
N LEU A 331 6.60 -24.27 7.25
CA LEU A 331 5.61 -24.39 8.33
C LEU A 331 4.19 -23.99 7.89
N ALA A 332 4.05 -22.90 7.15
CA ALA A 332 2.75 -22.42 6.69
C ALA A 332 2.10 -23.35 5.64
N ASN A 333 2.92 -24.08 4.88
CA ASN A 333 2.52 -24.94 3.78
C ASN A 333 2.56 -26.45 4.11
N ALA A 334 2.92 -26.81 5.35
CA ALA A 334 3.07 -28.20 5.76
C ALA A 334 1.81 -29.03 5.48
N GLY A 335 1.97 -30.13 4.74
CA GLY A 335 0.89 -31.03 4.34
C GLY A 335 -0.08 -30.49 3.30
N LYS A 336 0.15 -29.29 2.76
CA LYS A 336 -0.68 -28.65 1.71
C LYS A 336 0.05 -28.59 0.37
N THR A 337 1.32 -28.23 0.39
CA THR A 337 2.15 -28.02 -0.79
C THR A 337 3.42 -28.88 -0.69
N PRO A 338 3.89 -29.47 -1.80
CA PRO A 338 5.14 -30.22 -1.79
C PRO A 338 6.34 -29.34 -1.41
N ASP A 339 7.21 -29.85 -0.56
CA ASP A 339 8.42 -29.15 -0.12
C ASP A 339 9.30 -28.68 -1.29
N SER A 340 9.36 -29.47 -2.37
CA SER A 340 10.14 -29.11 -3.58
C SER A 340 9.63 -27.81 -4.24
N LEU A 341 8.33 -27.56 -4.24
CA LEU A 341 7.78 -26.30 -4.77
C LEU A 341 8.05 -25.13 -3.82
N VAL A 342 7.93 -25.36 -2.50
CA VAL A 342 8.29 -24.34 -1.49
C VAL A 342 9.77 -23.96 -1.62
N GLU A 343 10.66 -24.93 -1.80
CA GLU A 343 12.09 -24.70 -2.00
C GLU A 343 12.39 -23.99 -3.30
N TRP A 344 11.72 -24.36 -4.40
CA TRP A 344 11.87 -23.70 -5.68
C TRP A 344 11.44 -22.22 -5.59
N CYS A 345 10.28 -21.94 -5.02
CA CYS A 345 9.82 -20.57 -4.82
C CYS A 345 10.81 -19.73 -4.00
N TYR A 346 11.42 -20.34 -2.99
CA TYR A 346 12.40 -19.64 -2.15
C TYR A 346 13.76 -19.44 -2.84
N SER A 347 14.23 -20.39 -3.65
CA SER A 347 15.59 -20.38 -4.20
C SER A 347 15.65 -19.87 -5.65
N GLU A 348 14.68 -20.26 -6.49
CA GLU A 348 14.78 -20.10 -7.94
C GLU A 348 13.87 -19.02 -8.52
N ASN A 349 12.84 -18.57 -7.79
CA ASN A 349 11.92 -17.54 -8.26
C ASN A 349 12.58 -16.14 -8.26
N GLN A 350 13.53 -15.94 -9.19
CA GLN A 350 14.39 -14.76 -9.30
C GLN A 350 14.60 -14.36 -10.75
N ASP A 351 14.59 -13.07 -11.05
CA ASP A 351 15.05 -12.49 -12.30
C ASP A 351 16.38 -11.77 -12.08
N GLN A 352 17.39 -12.15 -12.85
CA GLN A 352 18.73 -11.57 -12.78
C GLN A 352 18.84 -10.25 -13.57
N THR A 353 17.78 -9.82 -14.25
CA THR A 353 17.78 -8.59 -15.04
C THR A 353 17.87 -7.36 -14.11
N ILE A 354 18.81 -6.49 -14.38
CA ILE A 354 18.92 -5.19 -13.69
C ILE A 354 17.87 -4.25 -14.27
N PRO A 355 17.03 -3.60 -13.43
CA PRO A 355 16.04 -2.65 -13.92
C PRO A 355 16.66 -1.55 -14.78
N ALA A 356 16.04 -1.29 -15.93
CA ALA A 356 16.49 -0.24 -16.84
C ALA A 356 16.22 1.15 -16.25
N PRO A 357 17.02 2.18 -16.59
CA PRO A 357 16.67 3.56 -16.30
C PRO A 357 15.33 3.93 -16.96
N ASN A 358 14.51 4.72 -16.25
CA ASN A 358 13.22 5.18 -16.76
C ASN A 358 13.31 6.55 -17.48
N ALA A 359 12.18 6.98 -18.07
CA ALA A 359 12.09 8.26 -18.78
C ALA A 359 12.24 9.49 -17.87
N CYS A 360 12.06 9.36 -16.56
CA CYS A 360 12.32 10.45 -15.61
C CYS A 360 13.81 10.80 -15.51
N GLY A 361 14.69 9.90 -15.94
CA GLY A 361 16.14 10.10 -16.04
C GLY A 361 16.81 10.48 -14.72
N ALA A 362 18.14 10.61 -14.76
CA ALA A 362 18.93 11.17 -13.66
C ALA A 362 18.82 12.71 -13.60
N GLY A 363 17.88 13.31 -14.33
CA GLY A 363 17.73 14.76 -14.45
C GLY A 363 17.14 15.39 -13.21
N THR A 364 17.75 16.45 -12.73
CA THR A 364 17.11 17.40 -11.83
C THR A 364 15.87 17.98 -12.52
N LEU A 365 14.80 18.22 -11.78
CA LEU A 365 13.65 18.98 -12.27
C LEU A 365 14.14 20.31 -12.86
N SER A 366 14.08 20.46 -14.16
CA SER A 366 14.32 21.75 -14.81
C SER A 366 13.07 22.62 -14.63
N GLY A 367 13.13 23.58 -13.70
CA GLY A 367 12.06 24.54 -13.44
C GLY A 367 11.35 24.33 -12.11
N ALA A 368 10.77 25.40 -11.58
CA ALA A 368 9.90 25.33 -10.42
C ALA A 368 8.67 24.49 -10.77
N LEU A 369 8.34 23.51 -9.91
CA LEU A 369 7.06 22.82 -10.03
C LEU A 369 5.94 23.84 -9.84
N PRO A 370 4.88 23.80 -10.65
CA PRO A 370 3.71 24.63 -10.37
C PRO A 370 3.16 24.28 -8.97
N PRO A 371 2.64 25.27 -8.23
CA PRO A 371 1.96 25.00 -6.97
C PRO A 371 0.80 24.01 -7.20
N ALA A 372 0.47 23.19 -6.20
CA ALA A 372 -0.68 22.32 -6.30
C ALA A 372 -1.96 23.16 -6.49
N ASN A 373 -2.76 22.79 -7.47
CA ASN A 373 -4.06 23.42 -7.68
C ASN A 373 -5.06 22.88 -6.63
N TRP A 374 -5.13 23.54 -5.48
CA TRP A 374 -6.10 23.21 -4.44
C TRP A 374 -7.50 23.61 -4.88
N PRO A 375 -8.51 22.73 -4.76
CA PRO A 375 -9.89 23.15 -4.93
C PRO A 375 -10.25 24.21 -3.88
N PRO A 376 -11.19 25.13 -4.18
CA PRO A 376 -11.67 26.08 -3.20
C PRO A 376 -12.20 25.32 -1.97
N ALA A 377 -11.96 25.89 -0.78
CA ALA A 377 -12.47 25.32 0.46
C ALA A 377 -13.98 25.10 0.35
N SER A 378 -14.46 23.88 0.62
CA SER A 378 -15.90 23.64 0.69
C SER A 378 -16.52 24.56 1.73
N PRO A 379 -17.67 25.23 1.45
CA PRO A 379 -18.35 26.03 2.45
C PRO A 379 -18.65 25.14 3.66
N ARG A 380 -18.19 25.56 4.84
CA ARG A 380 -18.52 24.84 6.08
C ARG A 380 -20.03 24.83 6.22
N ALA A 381 -20.62 23.64 6.31
CA ALA A 381 -21.96 23.51 6.86
C ALA A 381 -21.91 24.08 8.29
N ARG A 382 -22.72 25.15 8.51
CA ARG A 382 -22.87 25.79 9.81
C ARG A 382 -23.77 24.94 10.69
#